data_bd52ca52d44e63c1500af8daf12d9b57
#
_entry.id   bd52ca52d44e63c1500af8daf12d9b57
#
_cell.length_a   1.000
_cell.length_b   1.000
_cell.length_c   1.000
_cell.angle_alpha   90.00
_cell.angle_beta   90.00
_cell.angle_gamma   90.00
#
_symmetry.space_group_name_H-M   'P 1'
#
loop_
_entity.id
_entity.type
_entity.pdbx_description
1 polymer ?
#
loop_
_entity_poly.entity_id
_entity_poly.type
_entity_poly.pdbx_seq_one_letter_code
_entity_poly.pdbx_strand_id
1 'polypeptide(L)'
;VVAIGDPDGDRKQDVWVEMSIDGRTFRRIISLERSGFPRPHVGLWKVTEGLAQFDRVTLEGYASDVSVGGVSLGRAGATSSDGVAIPAGVSADGVLPQHVNAATVYAYPGVYEVAVDKVSEHTDVLINSEVGASSIELAGYGSDKTISIMPDDETRAWFEGAFDSLARSCFGSEAAQGALCPTFDFSGTVTDELEERIWWKPNGLVGSGTFWIETDADVVSVDLAGVLCFDETGDACVVFRAGEESHYPRRR
;
A
#
# COMPACT_ATOMS: atom_id res chain seq x y z
N VAL A 1 -38.75 4.09 3.84
CA VAL A 1 -38.74 4.14 2.36
C VAL A 1 -39.49 5.38 1.94
N VAL A 2 -38.80 6.32 1.30
CA VAL A 2 -39.45 7.49 0.70
C VAL A 2 -39.39 7.26 -0.81
N ALA A 3 -40.50 6.94 -1.42
CA ALA A 3 -40.61 6.85 -2.87
C ALA A 3 -40.65 8.26 -3.47
N ILE A 4 -39.74 8.56 -4.36
CA ILE A 4 -39.80 9.78 -5.18
C ILE A 4 -39.76 9.29 -6.62
N GLY A 5 -40.91 9.24 -7.24
CA GLY A 5 -41.05 8.90 -8.67
C GLY A 5 -42.46 9.14 -9.12
N ASP A 6 -42.60 9.52 -10.38
CA ASP A 6 -43.88 9.71 -11.05
C ASP A 6 -44.61 8.36 -11.17
N PRO A 7 -45.84 8.22 -10.69
CA PRO A 7 -46.58 6.97 -10.79
C PRO A 7 -47.07 6.65 -12.20
N ASP A 8 -46.87 7.52 -13.18
CA ASP A 8 -47.43 7.38 -14.53
C ASP A 8 -46.50 6.63 -15.49
N GLY A 9 -46.63 5.33 -15.48
CA GLY A 9 -46.42 4.55 -16.69
C GLY A 9 -45.05 3.98 -16.99
N ASP A 10 -43.99 4.41 -16.36
CA ASP A 10 -42.66 3.86 -16.60
C ASP A 10 -42.45 2.52 -15.91
N ARG A 11 -41.94 1.55 -16.68
CA ARG A 11 -41.59 0.24 -16.15
C ARG A 11 -40.39 0.27 -15.19
N LYS A 12 -39.70 1.41 -15.11
CA LYS A 12 -38.54 1.62 -14.25
C LYS A 12 -38.79 2.82 -13.34
N GLN A 13 -38.41 2.70 -12.09
CA GLN A 13 -38.53 3.75 -11.10
C GLN A 13 -37.34 3.75 -10.19
N ASP A 14 -36.77 4.93 -9.98
CA ASP A 14 -35.72 5.14 -8.96
C ASP A 14 -36.37 5.54 -7.64
N VAL A 15 -35.97 4.89 -6.56
CA VAL A 15 -36.46 5.18 -5.21
C VAL A 15 -35.29 5.41 -4.27
N TRP A 16 -35.46 6.39 -3.38
CA TRP A 16 -34.53 6.56 -2.26
C TRP A 16 -34.85 5.55 -1.18
N VAL A 17 -33.85 4.78 -0.79
CA VAL A 17 -33.93 3.85 0.32
C VAL A 17 -32.98 4.30 1.41
N GLU A 18 -33.52 4.42 2.61
CA GLU A 18 -32.74 4.58 3.82
C GLU A 18 -32.73 3.22 4.55
N MET A 19 -31.53 2.74 4.85
CA MET A 19 -31.34 1.50 5.59
C MET A 19 -30.41 1.73 6.76
N SER A 20 -30.69 1.07 7.87
CA SER A 20 -29.81 1.08 9.05
C SER A 20 -29.14 -0.26 9.17
N ILE A 21 -27.82 -0.26 9.28
CA ILE A 21 -26.99 -1.43 9.46
C ILE A 21 -26.05 -1.09 10.62
N ASP A 22 -26.07 -1.90 11.67
CA ASP A 22 -25.25 -1.74 12.89
C ASP A 22 -25.30 -0.31 13.48
N GLY A 23 -26.51 0.27 13.50
CA GLY A 23 -26.76 1.61 14.03
C GLY A 23 -26.33 2.78 13.13
N ARG A 24 -25.77 2.51 11.96
CA ARG A 24 -25.43 3.50 10.95
C ARG A 24 -26.51 3.57 9.87
N THR A 25 -26.77 4.78 9.40
CA THR A 25 -27.81 5.03 8.39
C THR A 25 -27.17 5.30 7.04
N PHE A 26 -27.57 4.51 6.06
CA PHE A 26 -27.15 4.64 4.66
C PHE A 26 -28.35 5.04 3.79
N ARG A 27 -28.14 5.98 2.89
CA ARG A 27 -29.13 6.41 1.91
C ARG A 27 -28.69 6.03 0.52
N ARG A 28 -29.62 5.47 -0.26
CA ARG A 28 -29.33 4.95 -1.61
C ARG A 28 -30.46 5.25 -2.57
N ILE A 29 -30.10 5.42 -3.83
CA ILE A 29 -31.03 5.29 -4.94
C ILE A 29 -30.94 3.85 -5.43
N ILE A 30 -32.09 3.18 -5.47
CA ILE A 30 -32.21 1.87 -6.08
C ILE A 30 -33.15 1.98 -7.27
N SER A 31 -32.79 1.29 -8.36
CA SER A 31 -33.65 1.22 -9.54
C SER A 31 -34.54 -0.02 -9.43
N LEU A 32 -35.82 0.22 -9.59
CA LEU A 32 -36.85 -0.81 -9.56
C LEU A 32 -37.43 -0.98 -10.96
N GLU A 33 -37.63 -2.21 -11.39
CA GLU A 33 -38.33 -2.54 -12.61
C GLU A 33 -39.61 -3.32 -12.29
N ARG A 34 -40.71 -2.93 -12.93
CA ARG A 34 -41.99 -3.60 -12.77
C ARG A 34 -41.94 -4.93 -13.52
N SER A 35 -41.97 -6.04 -12.81
CA SER A 35 -42.08 -7.37 -13.41
C SER A 35 -43.50 -7.57 -13.98
N GLY A 36 -43.54 -7.83 -15.29
CA GLY A 36 -44.80 -7.87 -16.03
C GLY A 36 -45.76 -8.93 -15.54
N PHE A 37 -46.91 -8.48 -15.21
CA PHE A 37 -48.28 -8.92 -15.48
C PHE A 37 -49.20 -7.87 -14.92
N PRO A 38 -50.06 -7.26 -15.69
CA PRO A 38 -50.95 -6.23 -15.20
C PRO A 38 -52.08 -6.84 -14.40
N ARG A 39 -51.86 -7.11 -13.12
CA ARG A 39 -52.98 -7.14 -12.18
C ARG A 39 -53.07 -5.76 -11.54
N PRO A 40 -54.25 -5.10 -11.58
CA PRO A 40 -54.36 -3.68 -11.29
C PRO A 40 -54.02 -3.25 -9.86
N HIS A 41 -53.67 -4.14 -8.96
CA HIS A 41 -53.46 -3.78 -7.55
C HIS A 41 -52.24 -4.38 -6.88
N VAL A 42 -51.41 -5.13 -7.58
CA VAL A 42 -50.14 -5.67 -7.00
C VAL A 42 -49.07 -5.63 -8.08
N GLY A 43 -48.40 -4.52 -8.20
CA GLY A 43 -47.18 -4.42 -8.99
C GLY A 43 -46.04 -5.10 -8.22
N LEU A 44 -45.51 -6.20 -8.69
CA LEU A 44 -44.27 -6.75 -8.19
C LEU A 44 -43.12 -5.93 -8.79
N TRP A 45 -42.41 -5.20 -7.95
CA TRP A 45 -41.21 -4.49 -8.31
C TRP A 45 -39.98 -5.36 -8.03
N LYS A 46 -39.11 -5.45 -8.98
CA LYS A 46 -37.82 -6.10 -8.86
C LYS A 46 -36.73 -5.04 -8.77
N VAL A 47 -35.85 -5.14 -7.80
CA VAL A 47 -34.65 -4.32 -7.76
C VAL A 47 -33.73 -4.77 -8.88
N THR A 48 -33.34 -3.85 -9.75
CA THR A 48 -32.45 -4.11 -10.88
C THR A 48 -31.06 -3.54 -10.66
N GLU A 49 -30.96 -2.43 -9.93
CA GLU A 49 -29.70 -1.74 -9.70
C GLU A 49 -29.68 -1.03 -8.35
N GLY A 50 -28.51 -0.70 -7.85
CA GLY A 50 -28.29 0.24 -6.74
C GLY A 50 -28.17 -0.38 -5.35
N LEU A 51 -28.36 -1.69 -5.17
CA LEU A 51 -28.15 -2.34 -3.88
C LEU A 51 -26.66 -2.56 -3.59
N ALA A 52 -25.95 -3.17 -4.53
CA ALA A 52 -24.51 -3.26 -4.47
C ALA A 52 -23.89 -2.13 -5.28
N GLN A 53 -22.93 -1.45 -4.69
CA GLN A 53 -22.21 -0.36 -5.36
C GLN A 53 -20.71 -0.61 -5.19
N PHE A 54 -19.92 0.13 -5.94
CA PHE A 54 -18.47 0.00 -5.87
C PHE A 54 -17.86 1.07 -4.98
N ASP A 55 -16.87 0.67 -4.20
CA ASP A 55 -15.89 1.54 -3.57
C ASP A 55 -14.50 1.13 -4.05
N ARG A 56 -13.61 2.09 -4.12
CA ARG A 56 -12.22 1.84 -4.43
C ARG A 56 -11.45 1.68 -3.12
N VAL A 57 -10.82 0.54 -2.93
CA VAL A 57 -9.95 0.27 -1.79
C VAL A 57 -8.51 0.24 -2.28
N THR A 58 -7.71 1.16 -1.79
CA THR A 58 -6.28 1.24 -2.07
C THR A 58 -5.53 0.48 -0.99
N LEU A 59 -4.63 -0.41 -1.40
CA LEU A 59 -3.78 -1.19 -0.52
C LEU A 59 -2.35 -0.64 -0.56
N GLU A 60 -1.80 -0.32 0.60
CA GLU A 60 -0.47 0.27 0.74
C GLU A 60 0.37 -0.51 1.74
N GLY A 61 1.70 -0.44 1.60
CA GLY A 61 2.65 -0.99 2.57
C GLY A 61 2.92 -2.48 2.42
N TYR A 62 3.00 -3.19 3.53
CA TYR A 62 3.55 -4.55 3.64
C TYR A 62 2.49 -5.54 4.08
N ALA A 63 1.92 -6.31 3.16
CA ALA A 63 1.05 -7.43 3.52
C ALA A 63 1.07 -8.51 2.44
N SER A 64 0.99 -9.76 2.85
CA SER A 64 0.87 -10.88 1.93
C SER A 64 -0.54 -11.01 1.38
N ASP A 65 -1.55 -10.75 2.18
CA ASP A 65 -2.96 -10.68 1.76
C ASP A 65 -3.78 -9.73 2.63
N VAL A 66 -4.74 -9.09 2.01
CA VAL A 66 -5.73 -8.24 2.69
C VAL A 66 -7.12 -8.69 2.27
N SER A 67 -8.00 -8.91 3.24
CA SER A 67 -9.38 -9.25 2.96
C SER A 67 -10.36 -8.29 3.63
N VAL A 68 -11.49 -8.07 2.97
CA VAL A 68 -12.59 -7.23 3.45
C VAL A 68 -13.87 -8.05 3.42
N GLY A 69 -14.50 -8.23 4.58
CA GLY A 69 -15.69 -9.06 4.70
C GLY A 69 -15.48 -10.51 4.25
N GLY A 70 -14.27 -11.04 4.44
CA GLY A 70 -13.89 -12.40 4.03
C GLY A 70 -13.57 -12.56 2.54
N VAL A 71 -13.54 -11.46 1.77
CA VAL A 71 -13.15 -11.46 0.34
C VAL A 71 -11.73 -10.93 0.21
N SER A 72 -10.81 -11.75 -0.31
CA SER A 72 -9.43 -11.32 -0.56
C SER A 72 -9.40 -10.24 -1.62
N LEU A 73 -8.68 -9.15 -1.33
CA LEU A 73 -8.36 -8.07 -2.26
C LEU A 73 -6.94 -8.23 -2.86
N GLY A 74 -6.19 -9.21 -2.37
CA GLY A 74 -4.84 -9.49 -2.78
C GLY A 74 -3.77 -8.81 -1.93
N ARG A 75 -2.57 -8.69 -2.48
CA ARG A 75 -1.39 -8.20 -1.75
C ARG A 75 -1.31 -6.68 -1.75
N ALA A 76 -0.89 -6.12 -0.62
CA ALA A 76 -0.50 -4.72 -0.53
C ALA A 76 0.93 -4.48 -1.02
N GLY A 77 1.80 -5.48 -0.95
CA GLY A 77 3.21 -5.40 -1.32
C GLY A 77 3.64 -6.46 -2.33
N ALA A 78 4.92 -6.47 -2.65
CA ALA A 78 5.57 -7.47 -3.47
C ALA A 78 6.54 -8.31 -2.64
N THR A 79 6.84 -9.52 -3.11
CA THR A 79 7.91 -10.35 -2.56
C THR A 79 8.97 -10.52 -3.64
N SER A 80 10.23 -10.27 -3.31
CA SER A 80 11.35 -10.52 -4.23
C SER A 80 11.56 -12.01 -4.46
N SER A 81 12.40 -12.37 -5.43
CA SER A 81 12.82 -13.76 -5.67
C SER A 81 13.49 -14.40 -4.44
N ASP A 82 14.05 -13.58 -3.57
CA ASP A 82 14.80 -13.99 -2.37
C ASP A 82 13.93 -14.00 -1.10
N GLY A 83 12.59 -13.95 -1.26
CA GLY A 83 11.65 -13.99 -0.13
C GLY A 83 11.43 -12.68 0.61
N VAL A 84 12.13 -11.60 0.23
CA VAL A 84 12.05 -10.31 0.90
C VAL A 84 10.74 -9.60 0.56
N ALA A 85 9.98 -9.21 1.58
CA ALA A 85 8.75 -8.44 1.42
C ALA A 85 9.07 -6.96 1.20
N ILE A 86 8.62 -6.43 0.07
CA ILE A 86 8.82 -5.05 -0.37
C ILE A 86 7.46 -4.33 -0.33
N PRO A 87 7.41 -3.04 0.10
CA PRO A 87 6.14 -2.32 0.18
C PRO A 87 5.48 -2.12 -1.17
N ALA A 88 4.17 -1.97 -1.16
CA ALA A 88 3.39 -1.63 -2.34
C ALA A 88 3.92 -0.34 -2.99
N GLY A 89 3.98 -0.32 -4.32
CA GLY A 89 4.43 0.84 -5.07
C GLY A 89 5.95 1.01 -5.16
N VAL A 90 6.72 0.05 -4.65
CA VAL A 90 8.17 -0.03 -4.88
C VAL A 90 8.43 -1.22 -5.78
N SER A 91 9.19 -1.01 -6.87
CA SER A 91 9.63 -2.11 -7.73
C SER A 91 10.79 -2.86 -7.08
N ALA A 92 10.82 -4.19 -7.23
CA ALA A 92 11.98 -4.98 -6.86
C ALA A 92 13.25 -4.56 -7.63
N ASP A 93 13.07 -3.97 -8.82
CA ASP A 93 14.15 -3.54 -9.71
C ASP A 93 14.47 -2.05 -9.63
N GLY A 94 13.76 -1.28 -8.81
CA GLY A 94 13.96 0.16 -8.68
C GLY A 94 13.33 0.78 -7.45
N VAL A 95 13.98 1.80 -6.91
CA VAL A 95 13.54 2.55 -5.73
C VAL A 95 12.40 3.54 -6.05
N LEU A 96 11.95 3.57 -7.30
CA LEU A 96 10.85 4.46 -7.70
C LEU A 96 9.50 3.82 -7.38
N PRO A 97 8.58 4.57 -6.75
CA PRO A 97 7.25 4.07 -6.47
C PRO A 97 6.54 3.71 -7.77
N GLN A 98 6.12 2.48 -7.89
CA GLN A 98 5.18 2.03 -8.90
C GLN A 98 3.75 2.16 -8.34
N HIS A 99 2.76 1.95 -9.19
CA HIS A 99 1.36 2.14 -8.84
C HIS A 99 0.95 1.33 -7.61
N VAL A 100 0.29 2.00 -6.69
CA VAL A 100 -0.36 1.39 -5.52
C VAL A 100 -1.43 0.41 -6.00
N ASN A 101 -1.53 -0.75 -5.39
CA ASN A 101 -2.59 -1.71 -5.71
C ASN A 101 -3.94 -1.13 -5.27
N ALA A 102 -4.85 -0.97 -6.20
CA ALA A 102 -6.21 -0.54 -5.92
C ALA A 102 -7.20 -1.62 -6.39
N ALA A 103 -8.02 -2.07 -5.46
CA ALA A 103 -9.10 -3.00 -5.74
C ALA A 103 -10.43 -2.25 -5.84
N THR A 104 -11.27 -2.62 -6.81
CA THR A 104 -12.65 -2.17 -6.85
C THR A 104 -13.52 -3.21 -6.17
N VAL A 105 -14.17 -2.82 -5.08
CA VAL A 105 -15.03 -3.69 -4.29
C VAL A 105 -16.48 -3.38 -4.57
N TYR A 106 -17.24 -4.39 -4.99
CA TYR A 106 -18.68 -4.31 -5.12
C TYR A 106 -19.32 -4.88 -3.87
N ALA A 107 -19.92 -4.03 -3.07
CA ALA A 107 -20.53 -4.43 -1.81
C ALA A 107 -21.87 -3.72 -1.57
N TYR A 108 -22.68 -4.31 -0.72
CA TYR A 108 -23.79 -3.59 -0.11
C TYR A 108 -23.24 -2.55 0.84
N PRO A 109 -23.95 -1.45 1.09
CA PRO A 109 -23.55 -0.52 2.15
C PRO A 109 -23.46 -1.24 3.49
N GLY A 110 -22.37 -0.99 4.21
CA GLY A 110 -22.16 -1.67 5.48
C GLY A 110 -20.77 -1.42 6.07
N VAL A 111 -20.55 -2.01 7.23
CA VAL A 111 -19.25 -2.07 7.90
C VAL A 111 -18.73 -3.49 7.74
N TYR A 112 -17.53 -3.62 7.23
CA TYR A 112 -16.90 -4.89 6.91
C TYR A 112 -15.63 -5.06 7.72
N GLU A 113 -15.46 -6.24 8.27
CA GLU A 113 -14.21 -6.62 8.94
C GLU A 113 -13.06 -6.65 7.93
N VAL A 114 -11.91 -6.12 8.36
CA VAL A 114 -10.67 -6.16 7.62
C VAL A 114 -9.74 -7.15 8.30
N ALA A 115 -9.30 -8.16 7.56
CA ALA A 115 -8.26 -9.07 8.00
C ALA A 115 -7.03 -8.88 7.13
N VAL A 116 -5.86 -8.84 7.78
CA VAL A 116 -4.56 -8.63 7.15
C VAL A 116 -3.65 -9.77 7.54
N ASP A 117 -3.11 -10.46 6.55
CA ASP A 117 -2.00 -11.39 6.75
C ASP A 117 -0.71 -10.58 6.71
N LYS A 118 -0.17 -10.29 7.90
CA LYS A 118 1.02 -9.46 8.06
C LYS A 118 2.27 -10.21 7.65
N VAL A 119 3.21 -9.55 7.02
CA VAL A 119 4.54 -10.10 6.72
C VAL A 119 5.49 -10.02 7.91
N SER A 120 5.18 -9.16 8.88
CA SER A 120 5.94 -8.98 10.13
C SER A 120 5.03 -8.51 11.25
N GLU A 121 5.31 -8.93 12.48
CA GLU A 121 4.66 -8.40 13.68
C GLU A 121 5.01 -6.93 13.93
N HIS A 122 6.10 -6.46 13.35
CA HIS A 122 6.58 -5.08 13.41
C HIS A 122 5.86 -4.14 12.42
N THR A 123 4.59 -4.42 12.16
CA THR A 123 3.75 -3.59 11.30
C THR A 123 2.43 -3.26 11.95
N ASP A 124 1.96 -2.04 11.71
CA ASP A 124 0.65 -1.55 12.11
C ASP A 124 -0.32 -1.51 10.93
N VAL A 125 -1.59 -1.83 11.20
CA VAL A 125 -2.67 -1.70 10.22
C VAL A 125 -3.38 -0.38 10.45
N LEU A 126 -3.46 0.43 9.40
CA LEU A 126 -4.20 1.68 9.38
C LEU A 126 -5.34 1.57 8.36
N ILE A 127 -6.55 1.88 8.81
CA ILE A 127 -7.71 1.96 7.92
C ILE A 127 -8.16 3.41 7.86
N ASN A 128 -8.11 4.03 6.69
CA ASN A 128 -8.35 5.46 6.49
C ASN A 128 -7.53 6.35 7.46
N SER A 129 -6.25 5.98 7.69
CA SER A 129 -5.31 6.63 8.62
C SER A 129 -5.62 6.44 10.11
N GLU A 130 -6.56 5.57 10.49
CA GLU A 130 -6.85 5.21 11.88
C GLU A 130 -6.07 3.93 12.25
N VAL A 131 -5.17 4.05 13.22
CA VAL A 131 -4.35 2.93 13.70
C VAL A 131 -5.20 1.96 14.52
N GLY A 132 -5.04 0.66 14.27
CA GLY A 132 -5.72 -0.40 15.03
C GLY A 132 -7.20 -0.54 14.71
N ALA A 133 -7.72 0.15 13.69
CA ALA A 133 -9.05 -0.12 13.19
C ALA A 133 -9.11 -1.53 12.58
N SER A 134 -10.20 -2.26 12.84
CA SER A 134 -10.43 -3.63 12.34
C SER A 134 -11.57 -3.72 11.34
N SER A 135 -12.15 -2.60 10.96
CA SER A 135 -13.27 -2.57 10.03
C SER A 135 -13.26 -1.34 9.14
N ILE A 136 -13.86 -1.49 7.96
CA ILE A 136 -13.99 -0.45 6.95
C ILE A 136 -15.46 -0.25 6.60
N GLU A 137 -15.89 1.00 6.51
CA GLU A 137 -17.21 1.34 6.03
C GLU A 137 -17.19 1.48 4.52
N LEU A 138 -17.94 0.63 3.82
CA LEU A 138 -18.20 0.75 2.40
C LEU A 138 -19.56 1.41 2.21
N ALA A 139 -19.54 2.61 1.74
CA ALA A 139 -20.74 3.41 1.55
C ALA A 139 -21.20 3.43 0.10
N GLY A 140 -20.38 3.02 -0.85
CA GLY A 140 -20.68 2.89 -2.28
C GLY A 140 -21.03 4.23 -2.91
N TYR A 141 -20.14 5.10 -3.05
CA TYR A 141 -20.25 6.31 -3.87
C TYR A 141 -18.98 6.51 -4.70
N GLY A 142 -18.22 5.42 -4.93
CA GLY A 142 -16.90 5.52 -5.51
C GLY A 142 -15.92 6.22 -4.57
N SER A 143 -16.19 6.18 -3.25
CA SER A 143 -15.28 6.78 -2.28
C SER A 143 -13.97 5.99 -2.24
N ASP A 144 -12.87 6.72 -2.23
CA ASP A 144 -11.56 6.12 -2.03
C ASP A 144 -11.39 5.76 -0.55
N LYS A 145 -11.02 4.53 -0.31
CA LYS A 145 -10.68 3.99 1.01
C LYS A 145 -9.26 3.50 0.96
N THR A 146 -8.54 3.59 2.08
CA THR A 146 -7.15 3.14 2.15
C THR A 146 -6.98 2.17 3.31
N ILE A 147 -6.33 1.06 3.03
CA ILE A 147 -5.81 0.12 4.02
C ILE A 147 -4.30 0.14 3.86
N SER A 148 -3.60 0.64 4.89
CA SER A 148 -2.15 0.77 4.89
C SER A 148 -1.57 -0.16 5.95
N ILE A 149 -0.56 -0.93 5.57
CA ILE A 149 0.22 -1.78 6.48
C ILE A 149 1.61 -1.18 6.55
N MET A 150 1.89 -0.48 7.64
CA MET A 150 3.08 0.35 7.78
C MET A 150 3.99 -0.21 8.88
N PRO A 151 5.32 0.01 8.80
CA PRO A 151 6.19 -0.32 9.91
C PRO A 151 5.76 0.41 11.18
N ASP A 152 5.87 -0.26 12.32
CA ASP A 152 5.65 0.34 13.62
C ASP A 152 6.69 1.44 13.93
N ASP A 153 6.47 2.20 14.99
CA ASP A 153 7.36 3.31 15.36
C ASP A 153 8.76 2.83 15.73
N GLU A 154 8.90 1.62 16.27
CA GLU A 154 10.21 1.04 16.65
C GLU A 154 11.02 0.69 15.40
N THR A 155 10.42 0.02 14.44
CA THR A 155 11.05 -0.32 13.16
C THR A 155 11.42 0.93 12.37
N ARG A 156 10.57 1.95 12.44
CA ARG A 156 10.83 3.24 11.82
C ARG A 156 12.06 3.91 12.41
N ALA A 157 12.12 3.99 13.74
CA ALA A 157 13.25 4.59 14.43
C ALA A 157 14.55 3.78 14.20
N TRP A 158 14.44 2.45 14.13
CA TRP A 158 15.56 1.60 13.75
C TRP A 158 16.10 1.93 12.36
N PHE A 159 15.20 2.03 11.35
CA PHE A 159 15.61 2.35 9.98
C PHE A 159 16.31 3.71 9.91
N GLU A 160 15.74 4.74 10.55
CA GLU A 160 16.31 6.09 10.57
C GLU A 160 17.69 6.10 11.24
N GLY A 161 17.88 5.34 12.31
CA GLY A 161 19.17 5.28 13.02
C GLY A 161 20.20 4.36 12.37
N ALA A 162 19.78 3.34 11.62
CA ALA A 162 20.67 2.34 11.04
C ALA A 162 21.05 2.62 9.57
N PHE A 163 20.29 3.45 8.87
CA PHE A 163 20.41 3.62 7.42
C PHE A 163 21.83 3.93 6.96
N ASP A 164 22.49 4.96 7.55
CA ASP A 164 23.86 5.34 7.18
C ASP A 164 24.85 4.17 7.38
N SER A 165 24.80 3.53 8.54
CA SER A 165 25.73 2.44 8.85
C SER A 165 25.53 1.24 7.93
N LEU A 166 24.28 0.90 7.60
CA LEU A 166 23.96 -0.17 6.66
C LEU A 166 24.40 0.18 5.24
N ALA A 167 24.14 1.43 4.80
CA ALA A 167 24.56 1.92 3.49
C ALA A 167 26.09 1.88 3.33
N ARG A 168 26.83 2.35 4.33
CA ARG A 168 28.30 2.29 4.33
C ARG A 168 28.84 0.86 4.28
N SER A 169 28.16 -0.08 4.90
CA SER A 169 28.58 -1.49 4.88
C SER A 169 28.54 -2.10 3.47
N CYS A 170 27.70 -1.56 2.56
CA CYS A 170 27.63 -2.03 1.19
C CYS A 170 28.91 -1.79 0.38
N PHE A 171 29.78 -0.89 0.81
CA PHE A 171 31.07 -0.60 0.15
C PHE A 171 32.24 -1.35 0.80
N GLY A 172 31.99 -2.07 1.89
CA GLY A 172 32.98 -2.90 2.58
C GLY A 172 33.15 -4.29 1.97
N SER A 173 34.01 -5.08 2.60
CA SER A 173 34.22 -6.49 2.20
C SER A 173 33.04 -7.41 2.56
N GLU A 174 32.24 -7.03 3.53
CA GLU A 174 31.06 -7.77 3.99
C GLU A 174 29.95 -6.78 4.33
N ALA A 175 28.75 -7.03 3.78
CA ALA A 175 27.57 -6.26 4.14
C ALA A 175 27.15 -6.55 5.59
N ALA A 176 26.68 -5.52 6.28
CA ALA A 176 26.14 -5.70 7.64
C ALA A 176 24.85 -6.54 7.60
N GLN A 177 24.57 -7.21 8.70
CA GLN A 177 23.31 -7.94 8.85
C GLN A 177 22.11 -7.00 8.64
N GLY A 178 21.16 -7.39 7.82
CA GLY A 178 19.99 -6.57 7.46
C GLY A 178 20.22 -5.63 6.28
N ALA A 179 21.44 -5.56 5.70
CA ALA A 179 21.70 -4.81 4.48
C ALA A 179 21.74 -5.76 3.27
N LEU A 180 20.85 -5.54 2.31
CA LEU A 180 20.85 -6.21 1.01
C LEU A 180 21.44 -5.26 -0.03
N CYS A 181 22.73 -5.43 -0.29
CA CYS A 181 23.53 -4.50 -1.05
C CYS A 181 23.57 -4.84 -2.55
N PRO A 182 23.65 -3.85 -3.44
CA PRO A 182 23.99 -4.06 -4.83
C PRO A 182 25.44 -4.56 -4.94
N THR A 183 25.76 -5.21 -6.07
CA THR A 183 27.12 -5.60 -6.37
C THR A 183 27.86 -4.41 -7.00
N PHE A 184 29.02 -4.08 -6.46
CA PHE A 184 29.93 -3.08 -7.03
C PHE A 184 31.17 -3.75 -7.57
N ASP A 185 31.73 -3.19 -8.66
CA ASP A 185 33.00 -3.64 -9.23
C ASP A 185 34.23 -3.10 -8.49
N PHE A 186 34.02 -2.37 -7.41
CA PHE A 186 35.04 -1.77 -6.57
C PHE A 186 34.72 -1.98 -5.08
N SER A 187 35.75 -1.87 -4.26
CA SER A 187 35.64 -1.78 -2.80
C SER A 187 36.50 -0.61 -2.33
N GLY A 188 36.09 0.02 -1.25
CA GLY A 188 36.81 1.18 -0.73
C GLY A 188 36.28 1.64 0.62
N THR A 189 36.87 2.74 1.10
CA THR A 189 36.43 3.37 2.34
C THR A 189 35.61 4.61 2.06
N VAL A 190 34.44 4.72 2.68
CA VAL A 190 33.62 5.93 2.57
C VAL A 190 34.32 7.07 3.31
N THR A 191 34.62 8.15 2.59
CA THR A 191 35.49 9.25 3.09
C THR A 191 34.74 10.49 3.52
N ASP A 192 33.54 10.70 3.03
CA ASP A 192 32.79 11.95 3.29
C ASP A 192 31.38 11.68 3.80
N GLU A 193 30.90 12.60 4.66
CA GLU A 193 29.53 12.62 5.13
C GLU A 193 28.63 13.22 4.07
N LEU A 194 27.52 12.59 3.91
CA LEU A 194 26.54 12.92 2.94
C LEU A 194 25.34 13.62 3.49
N GLU A 195 24.68 14.35 2.61
CA GLU A 195 23.30 14.72 2.82
C GLU A 195 22.42 13.47 2.69
N GLU A 196 22.18 12.81 3.81
CA GLU A 196 21.14 11.78 3.90
C GLU A 196 19.77 12.44 3.84
N ARG A 197 18.89 11.81 3.07
CA ARG A 197 17.48 12.17 3.04
C ARG A 197 16.65 10.92 3.27
N ILE A 198 15.97 10.89 4.41
CA ILE A 198 14.96 9.88 4.69
C ILE A 198 13.60 10.52 4.53
N TRP A 199 12.72 9.92 3.75
CA TRP A 199 11.37 10.41 3.56
C TRP A 199 10.35 9.28 3.53
N TRP A 200 9.21 9.61 4.08
CA TRP A 200 8.04 8.77 3.97
C TRP A 200 7.38 8.97 2.62
N LYS A 201 7.15 7.86 1.94
CA LYS A 201 6.15 7.79 0.88
C LYS A 201 4.96 7.00 1.41
N PRO A 202 3.74 7.23 0.90
CA PRO A 202 2.56 6.47 1.32
C PRO A 202 2.76 4.94 1.29
N ASN A 203 3.77 4.48 0.57
CA ASN A 203 4.01 3.08 0.24
C ASN A 203 5.23 2.48 0.94
N GLY A 204 5.94 3.23 1.76
CA GLY A 204 7.10 2.70 2.46
C GLY A 204 8.12 3.75 2.88
N LEU A 205 9.06 3.34 3.72
CA LEU A 205 10.16 4.17 4.18
C LEU A 205 11.34 4.03 3.23
N VAL A 206 11.78 5.14 2.68
CA VAL A 206 12.86 5.22 1.71
C VAL A 206 13.93 6.18 2.21
N GLY A 207 15.18 5.77 2.15
CA GLY A 207 16.34 6.62 2.36
C GLY A 207 17.17 6.74 1.09
N SER A 208 17.90 7.83 0.94
CA SER A 208 18.92 7.97 -0.12
C SER A 208 20.06 8.83 0.36
N GLY A 209 21.21 8.57 -0.22
CA GLY A 209 22.41 9.35 0.01
C GLY A 209 23.39 9.18 -1.15
N THR A 210 24.30 10.15 -1.33
CA THR A 210 25.43 10.04 -2.26
C THR A 210 26.68 9.73 -1.45
N PHE A 211 27.46 8.70 -1.71
CA PHE A 211 28.62 8.23 -0.99
C PHE A 211 29.89 8.46 -1.80
N TRP A 212 30.89 9.05 -1.16
CA TRP A 212 32.20 9.20 -1.74
C TRP A 212 33.12 8.08 -1.22
N ILE A 213 33.59 7.26 -2.11
CA ILE A 213 34.35 6.06 -1.79
C ILE A 213 35.77 6.24 -2.31
N GLU A 214 36.73 6.18 -1.41
CA GLU A 214 38.13 6.14 -1.74
C GLU A 214 38.57 4.70 -2.04
N THR A 215 38.92 4.45 -3.30
CA THR A 215 39.47 3.18 -3.77
C THR A 215 40.98 3.29 -3.93
N ASP A 216 41.66 2.19 -4.25
CA ASP A 216 43.10 2.19 -4.51
C ASP A 216 43.49 3.08 -5.70
N ALA A 217 42.62 3.27 -6.69
CA ALA A 217 42.88 3.99 -7.93
C ALA A 217 42.26 5.38 -7.96
N ASP A 218 41.00 5.49 -7.57
CA ASP A 218 40.16 6.66 -7.80
C ASP A 218 39.31 6.99 -6.58
N VAL A 219 38.65 8.14 -6.64
CA VAL A 219 37.51 8.47 -5.76
C VAL A 219 36.24 8.24 -6.58
N VAL A 220 35.33 7.43 -6.08
CA VAL A 220 34.07 7.12 -6.72
C VAL A 220 32.94 7.76 -5.93
N SER A 221 32.03 8.43 -6.62
CA SER A 221 30.78 8.94 -6.05
C SER A 221 29.64 8.03 -6.49
N VAL A 222 28.86 7.54 -5.54
CA VAL A 222 27.74 6.62 -5.79
C VAL A 222 26.49 7.15 -5.10
N ASP A 223 25.42 7.29 -5.86
CA ASP A 223 24.09 7.49 -5.30
C ASP A 223 23.53 6.15 -4.86
N LEU A 224 23.18 6.03 -3.59
CA LEU A 224 22.58 4.84 -3.01
C LEU A 224 21.22 5.16 -2.44
N ALA A 225 20.22 4.39 -2.82
CA ALA A 225 18.90 4.47 -2.24
C ALA A 225 18.55 3.15 -1.57
N GLY A 226 17.95 3.21 -0.39
CA GLY A 226 17.52 2.06 0.37
C GLY A 226 16.04 2.10 0.69
N VAL A 227 15.40 0.94 0.67
CA VAL A 227 14.00 0.76 1.02
C VAL A 227 13.92 -0.20 2.19
N LEU A 228 13.19 0.18 3.23
CA LEU A 228 12.86 -0.74 4.30
C LEU A 228 12.12 -1.95 3.74
N CYS A 229 12.50 -3.12 4.19
CA CYS A 229 11.92 -4.41 3.80
C CYS A 229 11.76 -5.29 5.04
N PHE A 230 11.11 -6.44 4.87
CA PHE A 230 11.08 -7.51 5.85
C PHE A 230 11.57 -8.79 5.20
N ASP A 231 12.45 -9.52 5.86
CA ASP A 231 12.93 -10.81 5.40
C ASP A 231 11.92 -11.94 5.65
N GLU A 232 12.29 -13.19 5.32
CA GLU A 232 11.43 -14.36 5.49
C GLU A 232 11.06 -14.65 6.95
N THR A 233 11.84 -14.16 7.91
CA THR A 233 11.57 -14.31 9.36
C THR A 233 10.69 -13.18 9.89
N GLY A 234 10.45 -12.15 9.08
CA GLY A 234 9.73 -10.94 9.45
C GLY A 234 10.60 -9.87 10.10
N ASP A 235 11.92 -10.07 10.09
CA ASP A 235 12.86 -9.08 10.61
C ASP A 235 13.08 -7.95 9.60
N ALA A 236 13.28 -6.73 10.13
CA ALA A 236 13.50 -5.55 9.31
C ALA A 236 14.85 -5.61 8.58
N CYS A 237 14.83 -5.28 7.31
CA CYS A 237 15.99 -5.20 6.45
C CYS A 237 15.94 -3.96 5.55
N VAL A 238 17.04 -3.65 4.87
CA VAL A 238 17.10 -2.57 3.89
C VAL A 238 17.62 -3.12 2.56
N VAL A 239 16.84 -2.97 1.52
CA VAL A 239 17.28 -3.28 0.15
C VAL A 239 17.87 -2.03 -0.46
N PHE A 240 19.16 -2.06 -0.75
CA PHE A 240 19.88 -0.97 -1.39
C PHE A 240 19.95 -1.13 -2.91
N ARG A 241 19.92 0.01 -3.60
CA ARG A 241 20.07 0.11 -5.05
C ARG A 241 21.05 1.22 -5.36
N ALA A 242 22.01 0.93 -6.21
CA ALA A 242 22.91 1.94 -6.75
C ALA A 242 22.19 2.74 -7.85
N GLY A 243 22.34 4.05 -7.80
CA GLY A 243 21.96 4.96 -8.86
C GLY A 243 23.13 5.27 -9.77
N GLU A 244 23.40 6.56 -10.01
CA GLU A 244 24.51 6.99 -10.84
C GLU A 244 25.85 6.81 -10.13
N GLU A 245 26.83 6.31 -10.86
CA GLU A 245 28.23 6.22 -10.44
C GLU A 245 29.07 7.22 -11.22
N SER A 246 29.96 7.94 -10.52
CA SER A 246 30.88 8.87 -11.13
C SER A 246 32.31 8.65 -10.63
N HIS A 247 33.25 8.47 -11.53
CA HIS A 247 34.64 8.23 -11.22
C HIS A 247 35.50 9.51 -11.34
N TYR A 248 36.23 9.83 -10.31
CA TYR A 248 37.10 11.00 -10.25
C TYR A 248 38.55 10.53 -10.05
N PRO A 249 39.42 10.71 -11.09
CA PRO A 249 40.81 10.31 -10.97
C PRO A 249 41.52 11.09 -9.86
N ARG A 250 42.27 10.41 -9.02
CA ARG A 250 43.12 11.09 -8.02
C ARG A 250 44.08 12.01 -8.73
N ARG A 251 44.00 13.33 -8.44
CA ARG A 251 45.05 14.23 -8.85
C ARG A 251 46.31 13.87 -8.07
N ARG A 252 47.33 13.40 -8.77
CA ARG A 252 48.67 13.17 -8.25
C ARG A 252 49.33 14.46 -7.81
#